data_a5c2d98ec4445d1b6ce28e4a909c0760
#
_entry.id   a5c2d98ec4445d1b6ce28e4a909c0760
#
_cell.length_a   1.000
_cell.length_b   1.000
_cell.length_c   1.000
_cell.angle_alpha   90.00
_cell.angle_beta   90.00
_cell.angle_gamma   90.00
#
_symmetry.space_group_name_H-M   'P 1'
#
loop_
_entity.id
_entity.type
_entity.pdbx_description
1 polymer ?
#
loop_
_entity_poly.entity_id
_entity_poly.type
_entity_poly.pdbx_seq_one_letter_code
_entity_poly.pdbx_strand_id
1 'polypeptide(L)' 'GEGSLAHVSQLKQQIAEQQRENEQLLERNRVLTAEVIELKQGLETVEERARHELGMVKQGETLFQLSDQ' A
#
# COMPACT_ATOMS: atom_id res chain seq x y z
N GLY A 1 -38.73 26.63 15.11
CA GLY A 1 -39.86 25.77 15.28
C GLY A 1 -39.48 24.31 15.28
N GLU A 2 -40.48 23.49 15.22
CA GLU A 2 -40.28 22.06 15.30
C GLU A 2 -39.47 21.54 14.08
N GLY A 3 -39.74 22.13 12.93
CA GLY A 3 -39.00 21.76 11.73
C GLY A 3 -37.51 22.02 11.85
N SER A 4 -37.16 23.09 12.54
CA SER A 4 -35.76 23.43 12.74
C SER A 4 -35.07 22.40 13.62
N LEU A 5 -35.77 21.96 14.66
CA LEU A 5 -35.19 20.95 15.54
C LEU A 5 -34.99 19.62 14.82
N ALA A 6 -35.97 19.22 14.03
CA ALA A 6 -35.86 18.01 13.25
C ALA A 6 -34.71 18.11 12.24
N HIS A 7 -34.57 19.26 11.63
CA HIS A 7 -33.51 19.50 10.66
C HIS A 7 -32.13 19.41 11.32
N VAL A 8 -32.00 20.02 12.49
CA VAL A 8 -30.74 19.97 13.23
C VAL A 8 -30.41 18.54 13.60
N SER A 9 -31.41 17.77 14.02
CA SER A 9 -31.20 16.38 14.39
C SER A 9 -30.71 15.57 13.19
N GLN A 10 -31.32 15.81 12.03
CA GLN A 10 -30.89 15.11 10.81
C GLN A 10 -29.46 15.47 10.45
N LEU A 11 -29.12 16.76 10.56
CA LEU A 11 -27.78 17.20 10.26
C LEU A 11 -26.75 16.53 11.20
N LYS A 12 -27.08 16.43 12.46
CA LYS A 12 -26.20 15.78 13.41
C LYS A 12 -25.99 14.33 13.06
N GLN A 13 -27.03 13.65 12.62
CA GLN A 13 -26.91 12.26 12.22
C GLN A 13 -26.04 12.14 10.98
N GLN A 14 -26.21 13.04 10.02
CA GLN A 14 -25.42 13.02 8.81
C GLN A 14 -23.94 13.26 9.11
N ILE A 15 -23.67 14.17 10.03
CA ILE A 15 -22.30 14.45 10.43
C ILE A 15 -21.67 13.23 11.09
N ALA A 16 -22.44 12.59 11.98
CA ALA A 16 -21.94 11.40 12.65
C ALA A 16 -21.63 10.29 11.65
N GLU A 17 -22.48 10.11 10.66
CA GLU A 17 -22.25 9.11 9.63
C GLU A 17 -21.02 9.45 8.79
N GLN A 18 -20.89 10.72 8.44
CA GLN A 18 -19.75 11.19 7.67
C GLN A 18 -18.45 10.96 8.42
N GLN A 19 -18.46 11.24 9.70
CA GLN A 19 -17.29 11.03 10.54
C GLN A 19 -16.91 9.56 10.59
N ARG A 20 -17.90 8.70 10.70
CA ARG A 20 -17.65 7.25 10.73
C ARG A 20 -17.03 6.79 9.43
N GLU A 21 -17.58 7.25 8.31
CA GLU A 21 -17.03 6.91 7.01
C GLU A 21 -15.60 7.41 6.86
N ASN A 22 -15.37 8.63 7.34
CA ASN A 22 -14.02 9.19 7.26
C ASN A 22 -13.02 8.35 8.07
N GLU A 23 -13.43 7.93 9.24
CA GLU A 23 -12.58 7.09 10.07
C GLU A 23 -12.27 5.77 9.38
N GLN A 24 -13.28 5.18 8.75
CA GLN A 24 -13.06 3.93 8.02
C GLN A 24 -12.11 4.12 6.84
N LEU A 25 -12.27 5.24 6.13
CA LEU A 25 -11.39 5.54 5.01
C LEU A 25 -9.97 5.80 5.46
N LEU A 26 -9.81 6.50 6.58
CA LEU A 26 -8.49 6.74 7.14
C LEU A 26 -7.81 5.43 7.53
N GLU A 27 -8.57 4.54 8.14
CA GLU A 27 -8.02 3.24 8.53
C GLU A 27 -7.64 2.44 7.30
N ARG A 28 -8.47 2.44 6.28
CA ARG A 28 -8.17 1.75 5.04
C ARG A 28 -6.93 2.31 4.39
N ASN A 29 -6.82 3.64 4.37
CA ASN A 29 -5.65 4.29 3.79
C ASN A 29 -4.39 3.92 4.56
N ARG A 30 -4.49 3.84 5.88
CA ARG A 30 -3.35 3.46 6.70
C ARG A 30 -2.89 2.05 6.35
N VAL A 31 -3.83 1.13 6.21
CA VAL A 31 -3.51 -0.25 5.87
C VAL A 31 -2.89 -0.33 4.47
N LEU A 32 -3.49 0.38 3.51
CA LEU A 32 -2.97 0.38 2.15
C LEU A 32 -1.58 0.97 2.08
N THR A 33 -1.34 2.03 2.84
CA THR A 33 -0.01 2.64 2.88
C THR A 33 1.02 1.65 3.41
N ALA A 34 0.66 0.91 4.46
CA ALA A 34 1.55 -0.09 5.00
C ALA A 34 1.84 -1.19 3.97
N GLU A 35 0.82 -1.60 3.23
CA GLU A 35 0.98 -2.61 2.20
C GLU A 35 1.90 -2.11 1.09
N VAL A 36 1.75 -0.85 0.68
CA VAL A 36 2.62 -0.28 -0.34
C VAL A 36 4.06 -0.25 0.12
N ILE A 37 4.27 0.12 1.38
CA ILE A 37 5.62 0.14 1.93
C ILE A 37 6.23 -1.27 1.92
N GLU A 38 5.44 -2.25 2.31
CA GLU A 38 5.91 -3.64 2.30
C GLU A 38 6.28 -4.09 0.89
N LEU A 39 5.44 -3.75 -0.08
CA LEU A 39 5.71 -4.11 -1.46
C LEU A 39 6.98 -3.45 -1.97
N LYS A 40 7.18 -2.18 -1.63
CA LYS A 40 8.38 -1.47 -2.04
C LYS A 40 9.62 -2.10 -1.46
N GLN A 41 9.57 -2.46 -0.18
CA GLN A 41 10.71 -3.10 0.46
C GLN A 41 10.99 -4.46 -0.16
N GLY A 42 9.92 -5.19 -0.49
CA GLY A 42 10.08 -6.47 -1.16
C GLY A 42 10.73 -6.33 -2.53
N LEU A 43 10.30 -5.32 -3.29
CA LEU A 43 10.89 -5.07 -4.60
C LEU A 43 12.35 -4.68 -4.49
N GLU A 44 12.69 -3.85 -3.51
CA GLU A 44 14.06 -3.45 -3.31
C GLU A 44 14.94 -4.65 -2.96
N THR A 45 14.41 -5.54 -2.16
CA THR A 45 15.12 -6.75 -1.79
C THR A 45 15.37 -7.62 -3.01
N VAL A 46 14.36 -7.76 -3.85
CA VAL A 46 14.49 -8.55 -5.08
C VAL A 46 15.51 -7.91 -6.01
N GLU A 47 15.46 -6.59 -6.14
CA GLU A 47 16.42 -5.89 -6.98
C GLU A 47 17.84 -6.06 -6.49
N GLU A 48 18.02 -5.99 -5.19
CA GLU A 48 19.34 -6.16 -4.61
C GLU A 48 19.87 -7.56 -4.86
N ARG A 49 19.00 -8.54 -4.67
CA ARG A 49 19.37 -9.93 -4.91
C ARG A 49 19.71 -10.16 -6.38
N ALA A 50 18.89 -9.62 -7.28
CA ALA A 50 19.13 -9.76 -8.70
C ALA A 50 20.45 -9.13 -9.09
N ARG A 51 20.73 -7.96 -8.52
CA ARG A 51 21.98 -7.26 -8.81
C ARG A 51 23.17 -8.07 -8.31
N HIS A 52 23.02 -8.66 -7.13
CA HIS A 52 24.06 -9.47 -6.55
C HIS A 52 24.31 -10.71 -7.39
N GLU A 53 23.27 -11.38 -7.81
CA GLU A 53 23.38 -12.58 -8.62
C GLU A 53 23.99 -12.28 -9.98
N LEU A 54 23.61 -11.17 -10.57
CA LEU A 54 24.19 -10.77 -11.84
C LEU A 54 25.68 -10.47 -11.70
N GLY A 55 26.04 -9.85 -10.58
CA GLY A 55 27.44 -9.60 -10.30
C GLY A 55 28.22 -10.89 -10.17
N MET A 56 27.65 -11.87 -9.50
CA MET A 56 28.31 -13.16 -9.34
C MET A 56 28.46 -13.87 -10.69
N VAL A 57 27.43 -13.82 -11.49
CA VAL A 57 27.47 -14.43 -12.81
C VAL A 57 28.57 -13.78 -13.65
N LYS A 58 28.66 -12.47 -13.58
CA LYS A 58 29.68 -11.76 -14.33
C LYS A 58 31.07 -12.20 -13.94
N GLN A 59 31.30 -12.35 -12.64
CA GLN A 59 32.59 -12.76 -12.15
C GLN A 59 32.89 -14.23 -12.48
N GLY A 60 31.89 -15.08 -12.31
CA GLY A 60 32.07 -16.50 -12.52
C GLY A 60 31.81 -16.95 -13.92
N GLU A 61 31.08 -16.15 -14.68
CA GLU A 61 30.70 -16.46 -16.06
C GLU A 61 30.00 -17.79 -16.20
N THR A 62 29.31 -18.15 -15.13
CA THR A 62 28.59 -19.41 -15.11
C THR A 62 27.36 -19.39 -15.99
N LEU A 63 26.78 -18.25 -16.14
CA LEU A 63 25.57 -18.10 -16.93
C LEU A 63 25.81 -18.45 -18.38
N PHE A 64 26.98 -18.14 -18.86
CA PHE A 64 27.34 -18.45 -20.24
C PHE A 64 27.35 -19.92 -20.51
N GLN A 65 27.79 -20.66 -19.56
CA GLN A 65 27.83 -22.12 -19.70
C GLN A 65 26.40 -22.64 -19.86
N LEU A 66 25.47 -22.06 -19.14
CA LEU A 66 24.07 -22.44 -19.29
C LEU A 66 23.53 -22.02 -20.63
N SER A 67 23.94 -20.87 -21.09
CA SER A 67 23.45 -20.33 -22.35
C SER A 67 23.92 -21.16 -23.53
N ASP A 68 25.06 -21.72 -23.41
CA ASP A 68 25.68 -22.48 -24.50
C ASP A 68 24.94 -23.73 -24.82
N GLN A 69 24.04 -24.11 -23.96
CA GLN A 69 23.23 -25.26 -24.23
C GLN A 69 22.00 -24.89 -25.07
#